data_1e451d4f91e3ff116aadd3645afd6038
#
_entry.id   1e451d4f91e3ff116aadd3645afd6038
#
_cell.length_a   1.000
_cell.length_b   1.000
_cell.length_c   1.000
_cell.angle_alpha   90.00
_cell.angle_beta   90.00
_cell.angle_gamma   90.00
#
_symmetry.space_group_name_H-M   'P 1'
#
loop_
_entity.id
_entity.type
_entity.pdbx_description
1 polymer ?
#
loop_
_entity_poly.entity_id
_entity_poly.type
_entity_poly.pdbx_seq_one_letter_code
_entity_poly.pdbx_strand_id
1 'polypeptide(L)'
;SNENMRLEIIESSLNPYFSSIIENPDLLEEKLAPYLPKYKYEFDINPNPEIGIDAIRFSRGEKNNIKISRGEERIFIWCFFLALFKIEGWADKQNAHFFIDDPVSSLDDNNIFLTVDTIMQLIENSFETNRKIILTTHHIGLFAVLFDRLNKGEKSGRYKQNSKSFMLKKQGKD
;
A
#
# COMPACT_ATOMS: atom_id res chain seq x y z
N SER A 1 -0.93 -4.55 -31.66
CA SER A 1 -0.42 -3.26 -31.20
C SER A 1 0.10 -3.47 -29.79
N ASN A 2 1.42 -3.32 -29.61
CA ASN A 2 2.05 -3.26 -28.29
C ASN A 2 1.65 -1.92 -27.67
N GLU A 3 0.53 -1.89 -26.97
CA GLU A 3 0.24 -0.78 -26.07
C GLU A 3 1.18 -0.92 -24.88
N ASN A 4 2.20 -0.11 -24.87
CA ASN A 4 3.11 0.04 -23.74
C ASN A 4 2.27 0.49 -22.55
N MET A 5 2.21 -0.34 -21.51
CA MET A 5 1.50 0.06 -20.30
C MET A 5 2.30 1.17 -19.62
N ARG A 6 1.66 2.29 -19.45
CA ARG A 6 2.14 3.45 -18.72
C ARG A 6 1.12 3.78 -17.65
N LEU A 7 1.56 3.85 -16.40
CA LEU A 7 0.74 4.42 -15.34
C LEU A 7 0.82 5.94 -15.45
N GLU A 8 -0.27 6.58 -15.82
CA GLU A 8 -0.37 8.03 -15.89
C GLU A 8 -0.79 8.57 -14.52
N ILE A 9 -0.13 9.62 -14.09
CA ILE A 9 -0.43 10.31 -12.84
C ILE A 9 -1.39 11.44 -13.18
N ILE A 10 -2.58 11.41 -12.56
CA ILE A 10 -3.56 12.49 -12.67
C ILE A 10 -3.22 13.57 -11.64
N GLU A 11 -3.52 14.81 -11.93
CA GLU A 11 -3.37 15.91 -10.98
C GLU A 11 -4.13 15.58 -9.69
N SER A 12 -3.44 15.64 -8.57
CA SER A 12 -3.99 15.31 -7.26
C SER A 12 -3.29 16.10 -6.15
N SER A 13 -3.90 16.13 -4.98
CA SER A 13 -3.29 16.72 -3.77
C SER A 13 -2.01 16.00 -3.32
N LEU A 14 -1.69 14.86 -3.90
CA LEU A 14 -0.48 14.08 -3.62
C LEU A 14 0.72 14.53 -4.46
N ASN A 15 0.51 15.24 -5.56
CA ASN A 15 1.55 15.62 -6.50
C ASN A 15 2.75 16.32 -5.83
N PRO A 16 2.58 17.22 -4.83
CA PRO A 16 3.71 17.84 -4.14
C PRO A 16 4.64 16.87 -3.41
N TYR A 17 4.15 15.65 -3.12
CA TYR A 17 4.93 14.64 -2.41
C TYR A 17 5.61 13.63 -3.35
N PHE A 18 5.26 13.61 -4.61
CA PHE A 18 5.85 12.69 -5.58
C PHE A 18 7.32 12.98 -5.84
N SER A 19 7.73 14.25 -5.82
CA SER A 19 9.13 14.64 -5.92
C SER A 19 9.99 14.01 -4.82
N SER A 20 9.44 13.87 -3.61
CA SER A 20 10.14 13.23 -2.50
C SER A 20 10.39 11.73 -2.73
N ILE A 21 9.51 11.04 -3.47
CA ILE A 21 9.76 9.64 -3.88
C ILE A 21 10.85 9.57 -4.95
N ILE A 22 10.90 10.55 -5.87
CA ILE A 22 11.93 10.61 -6.91
C ILE A 22 13.30 10.89 -6.29
N GLU A 23 13.36 11.80 -5.32
CA GLU A 23 14.58 12.15 -4.60
C GLU A 23 15.08 11.01 -3.70
N ASN A 24 14.16 10.18 -3.21
CA ASN A 24 14.44 9.06 -2.30
C ASN A 24 13.78 7.76 -2.79
N PRO A 25 14.20 7.21 -3.95
CA PRO A 25 13.60 5.99 -4.52
C PRO A 25 13.73 4.77 -3.61
N ASP A 26 14.74 4.73 -2.75
CA ASP A 26 14.98 3.67 -1.75
C ASP A 26 13.76 3.44 -0.84
N LEU A 27 12.97 4.47 -0.56
CA LEU A 27 11.75 4.35 0.24
C LEU A 27 10.72 3.42 -0.43
N LEU A 28 10.59 3.52 -1.75
CA LEU A 28 9.69 2.66 -2.51
C LEU A 28 10.30 1.27 -2.72
N GLU A 29 11.59 1.21 -3.02
CA GLU A 29 12.33 -0.05 -3.18
C GLU A 29 12.26 -0.90 -1.91
N GLU A 30 12.45 -0.32 -0.73
CA GLU A 30 12.28 -0.99 0.56
C GLU A 30 10.90 -1.65 0.70
N LYS A 31 9.84 -0.95 0.30
CA LYS A 31 8.47 -1.46 0.38
C LYS A 31 8.16 -2.55 -0.64
N LEU A 32 8.79 -2.47 -1.82
CA LEU A 32 8.65 -3.46 -2.89
C LEU A 32 9.51 -4.70 -2.67
N ALA A 33 10.63 -4.58 -2.00
CA ALA A 33 11.62 -5.66 -1.83
C ALA A 33 11.02 -7.02 -1.42
N PRO A 34 10.04 -7.12 -0.50
CA PRO A 34 9.43 -8.40 -0.14
C PRO A 34 8.66 -9.08 -1.27
N TYR A 35 8.20 -8.32 -2.27
CA TYR A 35 7.35 -8.80 -3.37
C TYR A 35 8.15 -9.09 -4.65
N LEU A 36 9.27 -8.38 -4.88
CA LEU A 36 10.08 -8.49 -6.10
C LEU A 36 10.59 -9.90 -6.42
N PRO A 37 10.97 -10.77 -5.45
CA PRO A 37 11.40 -12.14 -5.74
C PRO A 37 10.37 -12.94 -6.52
N LYS A 38 9.06 -12.65 -6.32
CA LYS A 38 7.96 -13.27 -7.04
C LYS A 38 7.71 -12.61 -8.40
N TYR A 39 7.72 -11.28 -8.45
CA TYR A 39 7.31 -10.54 -9.65
C TYR A 39 8.44 -10.25 -10.63
N LYS A 40 9.68 -10.14 -10.13
CA LYS A 40 10.90 -10.03 -10.96
C LYS A 40 10.80 -8.93 -12.03
N TYR A 41 10.24 -7.78 -11.68
CA TYR A 41 10.27 -6.59 -12.55
C TYR A 41 11.15 -5.50 -11.92
N GLU A 42 11.63 -4.62 -12.76
CA GLU A 42 12.25 -3.35 -12.42
C GLU A 42 11.31 -2.23 -12.80
N PHE A 43 11.45 -1.09 -12.20
CA PHE A 43 10.64 0.07 -12.52
C PHE A 43 11.52 1.33 -12.65
N ASP A 44 11.05 2.27 -13.46
CA ASP A 44 11.65 3.57 -13.65
C ASP A 44 10.58 4.65 -13.52
N ILE A 45 10.87 5.68 -12.74
CA ILE A 45 9.96 6.78 -12.47
C ILE A 45 10.40 7.99 -13.28
N ASN A 46 9.60 8.41 -14.25
CA ASN A 46 9.85 9.62 -15.01
C ASN A 46 9.38 10.84 -14.21
N PRO A 47 10.29 11.76 -13.88
CA PRO A 47 9.90 12.98 -13.19
C PRO A 47 9.13 13.93 -14.11
N ASN A 48 8.26 14.73 -13.50
CA ASN A 48 7.58 15.84 -14.15
C ASN A 48 7.68 17.09 -13.25
N PRO A 49 8.24 18.20 -13.71
CA PRO A 49 8.43 19.39 -12.89
C PRO A 49 7.13 20.01 -12.36
N GLU A 50 6.00 19.80 -13.03
CA GLU A 50 4.71 20.40 -12.66
C GLU A 50 3.91 19.52 -11.68
N ILE A 51 3.88 18.22 -11.94
CA ILE A 51 3.04 17.26 -11.19
C ILE A 51 3.83 16.23 -10.40
N GLY A 52 5.15 16.33 -10.38
CA GLY A 52 6.09 15.44 -9.68
C GLY A 52 6.45 14.19 -10.48
N ILE A 53 5.48 13.39 -10.90
CA ILE A 53 5.70 12.17 -11.69
C ILE A 53 4.87 12.23 -12.98
N ASP A 54 5.53 12.05 -14.13
CA ASP A 54 4.85 11.93 -15.42
C ASP A 54 4.35 10.50 -15.65
N ALA A 55 5.22 9.53 -15.44
CA ALA A 55 4.87 8.12 -15.65
C ALA A 55 5.80 7.19 -14.88
N ILE A 56 5.31 5.98 -14.67
CA ILE A 56 6.08 4.85 -14.15
C ILE A 56 6.12 3.77 -15.22
N ARG A 57 7.33 3.34 -15.58
CA ARG A 57 7.58 2.31 -16.57
C ARG A 57 8.11 1.07 -15.90
N PHE A 58 7.74 -0.08 -16.44
CA PHE A 58 8.18 -1.37 -15.94
C PHE A 58 9.02 -2.10 -16.98
N SER A 59 10.05 -2.82 -16.51
CA SER A 59 10.91 -3.68 -17.34
C SER A 59 11.10 -5.05 -16.71
N ARG A 60 11.52 -6.03 -17.52
CA ARG A 60 11.84 -7.37 -17.04
C ARG A 60 12.96 -7.95 -17.91
N GLY A 61 14.17 -8.00 -17.37
CA GLY A 61 15.37 -8.33 -18.12
C GLY A 61 15.57 -7.33 -19.28
N GLU A 62 15.76 -7.83 -20.51
CA GLU A 62 15.94 -6.99 -21.69
C GLU A 62 14.66 -6.34 -22.24
N LYS A 63 13.48 -6.72 -21.69
CA LYS A 63 12.19 -6.20 -22.14
C LYS A 63 11.82 -4.94 -21.38
N ASN A 64 11.79 -3.83 -22.09
CA ASN A 64 11.36 -2.52 -21.58
C ASN A 64 9.87 -2.26 -21.86
N ASN A 65 9.26 -1.40 -21.05
CA ASN A 65 7.86 -1.00 -21.17
C ASN A 65 6.89 -2.20 -21.19
N ILE A 66 7.11 -3.16 -20.27
CA ILE A 66 6.24 -4.32 -20.17
C ILE A 66 4.92 -3.95 -19.50
N LYS A 67 3.87 -4.71 -19.86
CA LYS A 67 2.63 -4.71 -19.11
C LYS A 67 2.76 -5.65 -17.93
N ILE A 68 2.61 -5.13 -16.72
CA ILE A 68 2.49 -5.94 -15.50
C ILE A 68 1.05 -6.42 -15.30
N SER A 69 0.87 -7.50 -14.56
CA SER A 69 -0.47 -7.99 -14.23
C SER A 69 -1.19 -7.04 -13.27
N ARG A 70 -2.53 -7.11 -13.22
CA ARG A 70 -3.33 -6.31 -12.28
C ARG A 70 -2.92 -6.52 -10.81
N GLY A 71 -2.52 -7.75 -10.45
CA GLY A 71 -2.03 -8.05 -9.10
C GLY A 71 -0.71 -7.35 -8.80
N GLU A 72 0.23 -7.37 -9.74
CA GLU A 72 1.53 -6.66 -9.64
C GLU A 72 1.31 -5.15 -9.54
N GLU A 73 0.44 -4.59 -10.38
CA GLU A 73 0.08 -3.17 -10.38
C GLU A 73 -0.47 -2.72 -9.01
N ARG A 74 -1.39 -3.47 -8.42
CA ARG A 74 -1.98 -3.14 -7.13
C ARG A 74 -0.99 -3.22 -5.99
N ILE A 75 -0.09 -4.20 -5.99
CA ILE A 75 0.99 -4.26 -5.02
C ILE A 75 1.93 -3.07 -5.19
N PHE A 76 2.26 -2.71 -6.42
CA PHE A 76 3.08 -1.54 -6.67
C PHE A 76 2.43 -0.27 -6.12
N ILE A 77 1.15 -0.04 -6.42
CA ILE A 77 0.39 1.10 -5.90
C ILE A 77 0.34 1.07 -4.37
N TRP A 78 0.09 -0.08 -3.76
CA TRP A 78 0.10 -0.25 -2.31
C TRP A 78 1.45 0.15 -1.71
N CYS A 79 2.55 -0.38 -2.23
CA CYS A 79 3.90 -0.07 -1.76
C CYS A 79 4.25 1.41 -1.98
N PHE A 80 3.80 2.00 -3.09
CA PHE A 80 3.96 3.42 -3.37
C PHE A 80 3.28 4.30 -2.31
N PHE A 81 2.04 3.99 -1.93
CA PHE A 81 1.37 4.69 -0.84
C PHE A 81 2.05 4.47 0.52
N LEU A 82 2.55 3.26 0.79
CA LEU A 82 3.32 3.00 2.01
C LEU A 82 4.62 3.81 2.07
N ALA A 83 5.27 4.00 0.94
CA ALA A 83 6.47 4.85 0.86
C ALA A 83 6.14 6.32 1.12
N LEU A 84 5.04 6.83 0.56
CA LEU A 84 4.55 8.19 0.82
C LEU A 84 4.28 8.44 2.31
N PHE A 85 3.87 7.41 3.05
CA PHE A 85 3.63 7.53 4.49
C PHE A 85 4.86 7.90 5.30
N LYS A 86 6.05 7.56 4.83
CA LYS A 86 7.31 7.91 5.48
C LYS A 86 7.78 9.33 5.16
N ILE A 87 7.14 9.99 4.19
CA ILE A 87 7.51 11.35 3.81
C ILE A 87 6.95 12.32 4.85
N GLU A 88 7.85 13.12 5.41
CA GLU A 88 7.50 14.15 6.38
C GLU A 88 6.50 15.16 5.78
N GLY A 89 5.51 15.54 6.56
CA GLY A 89 4.47 16.49 6.15
C GLY A 89 3.28 15.91 5.40
N TRP A 90 3.42 14.77 4.70
CA TRP A 90 2.27 14.15 4.03
C TRP A 90 1.28 13.60 5.04
N ALA A 91 1.79 12.83 5.96
CA ALA A 91 1.00 12.20 7.00
C ALA A 91 0.47 13.21 8.04
N ASP A 92 1.14 14.34 8.24
CA ASP A 92 0.74 15.38 9.21
C ASP A 92 -0.48 16.18 8.75
N LYS A 93 -0.68 16.31 7.44
CA LYS A 93 -1.86 16.96 6.85
C LYS A 93 -3.10 16.05 6.84
N GLN A 94 -2.92 14.75 7.01
CA GLN A 94 -4.00 13.77 7.05
C GLN A 94 -4.54 13.66 8.48
N ASN A 95 -5.21 14.69 8.96
CA ASN A 95 -5.78 14.80 10.30
C ASN A 95 -6.28 13.46 10.86
N ALA A 96 -5.50 12.85 11.74
CA ALA A 96 -5.89 11.82 12.69
C ALA A 96 -6.45 10.48 12.15
N HIS A 97 -6.86 10.33 10.90
CA HIS A 97 -7.46 9.10 10.38
C HIS A 97 -6.85 8.65 9.07
N PHE A 98 -6.50 7.39 8.98
CA PHE A 98 -6.03 6.74 7.78
C PHE A 98 -7.00 5.64 7.35
N PHE A 99 -7.55 5.78 6.16
CA PHE A 99 -8.51 4.84 5.60
C PHE A 99 -7.82 3.87 4.64
N ILE A 100 -7.96 2.58 4.90
CA ILE A 100 -7.50 1.50 4.02
C ILE A 100 -8.74 0.70 3.61
N ASP A 101 -9.16 0.84 2.37
CA ASP A 101 -10.31 0.12 1.84
C ASP A 101 -9.86 -1.07 1.01
N ASP A 102 -10.17 -2.24 1.50
CA ASP A 102 -9.98 -3.55 0.87
C ASP A 102 -8.63 -3.75 0.16
N PRO A 103 -7.51 -3.68 0.90
CA PRO A 103 -6.16 -3.66 0.32
C PRO A 103 -5.80 -4.94 -0.44
N VAL A 104 -6.61 -6.01 -0.32
CA VAL A 104 -6.33 -7.36 -0.85
C VAL A 104 -7.35 -7.83 -1.88
N SER A 105 -8.32 -6.97 -2.28
CA SER A 105 -9.47 -7.36 -3.14
C SER A 105 -9.12 -8.10 -4.43
N SER A 106 -7.85 -8.27 -4.75
CA SER A 106 -7.36 -8.96 -5.96
C SER A 106 -5.92 -9.42 -5.84
N LEU A 107 -5.39 -9.47 -4.63
CA LEU A 107 -4.10 -10.10 -4.38
C LEU A 107 -4.30 -11.61 -4.32
N ASP A 108 -3.37 -12.31 -4.96
CA ASP A 108 -3.16 -13.74 -4.77
C ASP A 108 -3.01 -14.05 -3.27
N ASP A 109 -3.64 -15.11 -2.78
CA ASP A 109 -3.62 -15.55 -1.38
C ASP A 109 -2.21 -15.60 -0.77
N ASN A 110 -1.20 -15.83 -1.61
CA ASN A 110 0.21 -15.83 -1.20
C ASN A 110 0.72 -14.46 -0.70
N ASN A 111 0.05 -13.37 -1.03
CA ASN A 111 0.48 -12.02 -0.63
C ASN A 111 -0.24 -11.51 0.62
N ILE A 112 -1.22 -12.27 1.14
CA ILE A 112 -1.97 -11.88 2.34
C ILE A 112 -1.04 -11.65 3.52
N PHE A 113 -0.10 -12.55 3.76
CA PHE A 113 0.84 -12.44 4.89
C PHE A 113 1.73 -11.19 4.76
N LEU A 114 2.27 -10.92 3.57
CA LEU A 114 3.08 -9.71 3.34
C LEU A 114 2.24 -8.44 3.53
N THR A 115 1.01 -8.43 3.05
CA THR A 115 0.09 -7.30 3.25
C THR A 115 -0.25 -7.11 4.72
N VAL A 116 -0.51 -8.18 5.46
CA VAL A 116 -0.73 -8.11 6.93
C VAL A 116 0.52 -7.56 7.62
N ASP A 117 1.70 -8.03 7.27
CA ASP A 117 2.95 -7.54 7.89
C ASP A 117 3.15 -6.04 7.64
N THR A 118 2.84 -5.53 6.44
CA THR A 118 2.88 -4.08 6.17
C THR A 118 1.81 -3.30 6.92
N ILE A 119 0.59 -3.84 7.05
CA ILE A 119 -0.47 -3.24 7.87
C ILE A 119 -0.07 -3.19 9.35
N MET A 120 0.54 -4.26 9.87
CA MET A 120 1.03 -4.29 11.25
C MET A 120 2.12 -3.23 11.48
N GLN A 121 3.01 -2.99 10.53
CA GLN A 121 3.99 -1.90 10.61
C GLN A 121 3.31 -0.52 10.64
N LEU A 122 2.26 -0.30 9.84
CA LEU A 122 1.48 0.94 9.89
C LEU A 122 0.80 1.12 11.25
N ILE A 123 0.24 0.04 11.82
CA ILE A 123 -0.37 0.06 13.15
C ILE A 123 0.66 0.43 14.21
N GLU A 124 1.86 -0.15 14.18
CA GLU A 124 2.93 0.21 15.12
C GLU A 124 3.31 1.69 14.99
N ASN A 125 3.53 2.18 13.79
CA ASN A 125 3.85 3.59 13.54
C ASN A 125 2.71 4.53 13.98
N SER A 126 1.46 4.08 13.91
CA SER A 126 0.30 4.88 14.31
C SER A 126 0.28 5.18 15.82
N PHE A 127 0.85 4.31 16.64
CA PHE A 127 0.96 4.55 18.09
C PHE A 127 1.90 5.70 18.42
N GLU A 128 2.94 5.90 17.63
CA GLU A 128 3.90 6.99 17.83
C GLU A 128 3.35 8.33 17.35
N THR A 129 2.48 8.29 16.33
CA THR A 129 1.93 9.49 15.69
C THR A 129 0.50 9.84 16.11
N ASN A 130 -0.08 9.08 17.06
CA ASN A 130 -1.48 9.22 17.52
C ASN A 130 -2.51 9.22 16.37
N ARG A 131 -2.25 8.45 15.32
CA ARG A 131 -3.13 8.31 14.16
C ARG A 131 -4.04 7.11 14.34
N LYS A 132 -5.24 7.22 13.78
CA LYS A 132 -6.22 6.12 13.77
C LYS A 132 -6.25 5.48 12.38
N ILE A 133 -6.16 4.17 12.34
CA ILE A 133 -6.31 3.39 11.12
C ILE A 133 -7.72 2.80 11.09
N ILE A 134 -8.42 3.01 9.99
CA ILE A 134 -9.71 2.38 9.70
C ILE A 134 -9.49 1.49 8.48
N LEU A 135 -9.57 0.20 8.69
CA LEU A 135 -9.40 -0.81 7.64
C LEU A 135 -10.74 -1.48 7.37
N THR A 136 -11.14 -1.48 6.12
CA THR A 136 -12.27 -2.29 5.65
C THR A 136 -11.78 -3.41 4.76
N THR A 137 -12.41 -4.57 4.82
CA THR A 137 -12.13 -5.67 3.90
C THR A 137 -13.30 -6.64 3.81
N HIS A 138 -13.54 -7.17 2.64
CA HIS A 138 -14.42 -8.32 2.41
C HIS A 138 -13.65 -9.65 2.34
N HIS A 139 -12.32 -9.60 2.40
CA HIS A 139 -11.46 -10.78 2.30
C HIS A 139 -11.29 -11.47 3.66
N ILE A 140 -11.97 -12.59 3.84
CA ILE A 140 -12.00 -13.34 5.11
C ILE A 140 -10.61 -13.77 5.55
N GLY A 141 -9.74 -14.19 4.61
CA GLY A 141 -8.36 -14.60 4.90
C GLY A 141 -7.53 -13.45 5.47
N LEU A 142 -7.61 -12.25 4.88
CA LEU A 142 -6.93 -11.06 5.42
C LEU A 142 -7.41 -10.75 6.83
N PHE A 143 -8.74 -10.73 7.04
CA PHE A 143 -9.32 -10.49 8.36
C PHE A 143 -8.82 -11.51 9.38
N ALA A 144 -8.85 -12.80 9.06
CA ALA A 144 -8.45 -13.86 9.97
C ALA A 144 -6.98 -13.75 10.39
N VAL A 145 -6.06 -13.53 9.42
CA VAL A 145 -4.63 -13.39 9.70
C VAL A 145 -4.34 -12.13 10.50
N LEU A 146 -4.92 -11.00 10.13
CA LEU A 146 -4.75 -9.73 10.85
C LEU A 146 -5.32 -9.83 12.28
N PHE A 147 -6.51 -10.40 12.44
CA PHE A 147 -7.12 -10.61 13.74
C PHE A 147 -6.25 -11.49 14.64
N ASP A 148 -5.68 -12.57 14.08
CA ASP A 148 -4.76 -13.44 14.81
C ASP A 148 -3.51 -12.68 15.28
N ARG A 149 -2.89 -11.88 14.40
CA ARG A 149 -1.72 -11.04 14.72
C ARG A 149 -2.01 -10.02 15.83
N LEU A 150 -3.19 -9.38 15.80
CA LEU A 150 -3.61 -8.41 16.81
C LEU A 150 -3.92 -9.06 18.18
N ASN A 151 -4.28 -10.34 18.20
CA ASN A 151 -4.70 -11.03 19.41
C ASN A 151 -3.64 -11.95 20.03
N LYS A 152 -2.55 -12.22 19.33
CA LYS A 152 -1.47 -13.10 19.79
C LYS A 152 -0.13 -12.37 19.84
N GLY A 153 0.79 -12.88 20.67
CA GLY A 153 2.14 -12.36 20.83
C GLY A 153 2.28 -11.33 21.97
N GLU A 154 3.50 -10.89 22.18
CA GLU A 154 3.89 -10.01 23.32
C GLU A 154 3.14 -8.67 23.34
N LYS A 155 2.86 -8.10 22.17
CA LYS A 155 2.18 -6.81 22.02
C LYS A 155 0.64 -6.91 21.99
N SER A 156 0.08 -8.10 22.08
CA SER A 156 -1.37 -8.33 21.94
C SER A 156 -2.22 -7.55 22.95
N GLY A 157 -1.73 -7.33 24.17
CA GLY A 157 -2.38 -6.49 25.16
C GLY A 157 -2.57 -5.04 24.70
N ARG A 158 -1.53 -4.44 24.09
CA ARG A 158 -1.58 -3.08 23.53
C ARG A 158 -2.55 -2.99 22.36
N TYR A 159 -2.53 -3.97 21.47
CA TYR A 159 -3.44 -4.01 20.31
C TYR A 159 -4.89 -4.13 20.74
N LYS A 160 -5.22 -5.07 21.65
CA LYS A 160 -6.58 -5.29 22.17
C LYS A 160 -7.18 -4.04 22.82
N GLN A 161 -6.38 -3.26 23.53
CA GLN A 161 -6.84 -2.02 24.17
C GLN A 161 -7.14 -0.93 23.13
N ASN A 162 -6.46 -0.94 21.98
CA ASN A 162 -6.49 0.14 20.99
C ASN A 162 -7.16 -0.25 19.66
N SER A 163 -7.71 -1.46 19.53
CA SER A 163 -8.40 -1.89 18.32
C SER A 163 -9.82 -2.36 18.60
N LYS A 164 -10.69 -2.18 17.60
CA LYS A 164 -12.06 -2.71 17.60
C LYS A 164 -12.34 -3.32 16.24
N SER A 165 -12.98 -4.49 16.24
CA SER A 165 -13.40 -5.19 15.02
C SER A 165 -14.92 -5.17 14.92
N PHE A 166 -15.44 -4.91 13.73
CA PHE A 166 -16.86 -4.87 13.44
C PHE A 166 -17.17 -5.75 12.22
N MET A 167 -18.29 -6.44 12.25
CA MET A 167 -18.80 -7.15 11.09
C MET A 167 -20.06 -6.43 10.59
N LEU A 168 -20.00 -5.96 9.35
CA LEU A 168 -21.15 -5.35 8.69
C LEU A 168 -22.02 -6.45 8.09
N LYS A 169 -23.29 -6.51 8.51
CA LYS A 169 -24.30 -7.39 7.93
C LYS A 169 -25.26 -6.57 7.09
N LYS A 170 -25.48 -7.00 5.83
CA LYS A 170 -26.59 -6.45 5.03
C LYS A 170 -27.89 -6.91 5.66
N GLN A 171 -28.69 -5.99 6.19
CA GLN A 171 -30.09 -6.29 6.53
C GLN A 171 -30.85 -6.40 5.22
N GLY A 172 -31.38 -7.62 4.94
CA GLY A 172 -32.34 -7.79 3.85
C GLY A 172 -33.56 -6.91 4.15
N LYS A 173 -34.03 -6.18 3.14
CA LYS A 173 -35.43 -5.76 3.17
C LYS A 173 -36.22 -7.01 2.84
N ASP A 174 -36.98 -7.50 3.82
CA ASP A 174 -38.09 -8.41 3.58
C ASP A 174 -39.13 -7.73 2.69
#